data_93c8b39d605dde0d903dd830076e67a1
#
_entry.id   93c8b39d605dde0d903dd830076e67a1
#
_cell.length_a   1.000
_cell.length_b   1.000
_cell.length_c   1.000
_cell.angle_alpha   90.00
_cell.angle_beta   90.00
_cell.angle_gamma   90.00
#
_symmetry.space_group_name_H-M   'P 1'
#
loop_
_entity.id
_entity.type
_entity.pdbx_description
1 polymer ?
#
loop_
_entity_poly.entity_id
_entity_poly.type
_entity_poly.pdbx_seq_one_letter_code
_entity_poly.pdbx_strand_id
1 'polypeptide(L)'
;YNHFIGTEDLPILGLVPFSNILSVPRSLDIAEIINGTWLHQGEAKQRRILHTSLIASNIEFELHKFVAGELIISPAQRTDALLAASLASSNGTPLAGLVLTEQSTPADHVLAFCQSAIKQGLPILHTQLDTLETAQRLAQFGNEIPIDDTERAEQVTRFVSSHIDHTWLDQHTQNNVHPRLSPSAFRYELVQKSIAAKKRIVLPEGDEPRTVQAAAICQARGIAQCILLAKPESVAEVAKARGIQLPEDLQIIDPDSIRERYVEPMVEIRKGKLDALQAKAQLQDTVVLGTMMLALDQVDGLVSGAIHTTANTVRPAFQLIKASANYSLVSSIFFMLLPDEVFVYGDCAINPDPTAEQLAEIAIQSADSAKAFGLDPRIAMISYSTGTSGAGADVEKVATATKIAQQRRPDLLIDGPLQYDAASVESVGRQKAPDSQVAGRANVFIFPDLNTGNTTYKAVQRAANVVSVGPMLQGLNKPVNDLSRGALVDDIVFTIALTAIQAAQQD
;
A
#
# COMPACT_ATOMS: atom_id res chain seq x y z
N TYR A 1 8.02 -25.49 -31.36
CA TYR A 1 8.05 -24.02 -31.04
C TYR A 1 9.07 -23.23 -31.88
N ASN A 2 9.79 -23.85 -32.83
CA ASN A 2 10.88 -23.20 -33.59
C ASN A 2 10.46 -22.67 -34.98
N HIS A 3 9.19 -22.34 -35.23
CA HIS A 3 8.73 -21.94 -36.57
C HIS A 3 8.19 -20.51 -36.70
N PHE A 4 8.26 -19.68 -35.65
CA PHE A 4 8.03 -18.24 -35.78
C PHE A 4 9.37 -17.52 -35.85
N ILE A 5 9.92 -17.41 -37.04
CA ILE A 5 11.08 -16.55 -37.30
C ILE A 5 10.51 -15.16 -37.63
N GLY A 6 10.82 -14.17 -36.77
CA GLY A 6 10.52 -12.77 -37.08
C GLY A 6 11.21 -12.37 -38.37
N THR A 7 10.58 -11.52 -39.14
CA THR A 7 11.17 -10.88 -40.33
C THR A 7 11.71 -9.50 -39.95
N GLU A 8 12.54 -8.87 -40.79
CA GLU A 8 13.00 -7.49 -40.55
C GLU A 8 11.83 -6.51 -40.39
N ASP A 9 10.71 -6.75 -41.11
CA ASP A 9 9.48 -5.94 -41.04
C ASP A 9 8.60 -6.29 -39.83
N LEU A 10 8.79 -7.45 -39.21
CA LEU A 10 8.01 -7.91 -38.04
C LEU A 10 8.93 -8.59 -37.03
N PRO A 11 9.69 -7.83 -36.23
CA PRO A 11 10.59 -8.38 -35.24
C PRO A 11 9.84 -9.06 -34.10
N ILE A 12 10.36 -10.19 -33.61
CA ILE A 12 9.87 -10.81 -32.38
C ILE A 12 10.50 -10.09 -31.20
N LEU A 13 9.70 -9.36 -30.43
CA LEU A 13 10.15 -8.58 -29.27
C LEU A 13 10.33 -9.40 -28.01
N GLY A 14 9.78 -10.60 -27.95
CA GLY A 14 9.88 -11.48 -26.78
C GLY A 14 9.04 -12.73 -26.94
N LEU A 15 9.36 -13.73 -26.11
CA LEU A 15 8.60 -14.97 -25.97
C LEU A 15 8.17 -15.10 -24.52
N VAL A 16 6.90 -14.89 -24.23
CA VAL A 16 6.34 -14.98 -22.89
C VAL A 16 5.81 -16.41 -22.68
N PRO A 17 6.44 -17.22 -21.80
CA PRO A 17 5.95 -18.58 -21.54
C PRO A 17 4.63 -18.52 -20.76
N PHE A 18 3.78 -19.55 -20.96
CA PHE A 18 2.57 -19.68 -20.15
C PHE A 18 2.94 -20.03 -18.69
N SER A 19 2.30 -19.32 -17.74
CA SER A 19 2.48 -19.55 -16.32
C SER A 19 1.14 -19.76 -15.63
N ASN A 20 0.92 -20.97 -15.09
CA ASN A 20 -0.29 -21.32 -14.36
C ASN A 20 -0.50 -20.39 -13.13
N ILE A 21 0.58 -20.02 -12.44
CA ILE A 21 0.52 -19.21 -11.20
C ILE A 21 -0.08 -17.83 -11.48
N LEU A 22 0.20 -17.26 -12.65
CA LEU A 22 -0.32 -15.96 -13.03
C LEU A 22 -1.78 -15.98 -13.49
N SER A 23 -2.36 -17.16 -13.67
CA SER A 23 -3.74 -17.35 -14.15
C SER A 23 -4.73 -17.61 -13.00
N VAL A 24 -4.27 -17.79 -11.77
CA VAL A 24 -5.12 -18.19 -10.63
C VAL A 24 -5.99 -17.04 -10.13
N PRO A 25 -7.33 -17.24 -10.02
CA PRO A 25 -8.25 -16.24 -9.50
C PRO A 25 -8.19 -16.18 -7.96
N ARG A 26 -8.71 -15.10 -7.40
CA ARG A 26 -9.02 -15.03 -5.97
C ARG A 26 -10.32 -15.77 -5.67
N SER A 27 -10.47 -16.23 -4.46
CA SER A 27 -11.74 -16.82 -4.00
C SER A 27 -12.91 -15.82 -4.08
N LEU A 28 -12.63 -14.51 -4.00
CA LEU A 28 -13.62 -13.47 -4.16
C LEU A 28 -14.24 -13.48 -5.56
N ASP A 29 -13.43 -13.74 -6.58
CA ASP A 29 -13.81 -13.58 -7.99
C ASP A 29 -14.83 -14.63 -8.47
N ILE A 30 -14.97 -15.74 -7.74
CA ILE A 30 -15.89 -16.83 -8.16
C ILE A 30 -17.35 -16.62 -7.74
N ALA A 31 -17.62 -15.71 -6.81
CA ALA A 31 -18.96 -15.54 -6.23
C ALA A 31 -20.03 -15.19 -7.30
N GLU A 32 -19.70 -14.29 -8.20
CA GLU A 32 -20.62 -13.88 -9.28
C GLU A 32 -20.89 -15.01 -10.28
N ILE A 33 -19.88 -15.81 -10.59
CA ILE A 33 -19.94 -16.88 -11.61
C ILE A 33 -20.90 -17.99 -11.21
N ILE A 34 -20.90 -18.34 -9.92
CA ILE A 34 -21.77 -19.38 -9.39
C ILE A 34 -23.01 -18.82 -8.72
N ASN A 35 -23.33 -17.54 -8.89
CA ASN A 35 -24.42 -16.85 -8.21
C ASN A 35 -24.41 -17.11 -6.70
N GLY A 36 -23.21 -17.05 -6.10
CA GLY A 36 -22.96 -17.43 -4.72
C GLY A 36 -23.25 -16.32 -3.71
N THR A 37 -23.69 -16.71 -2.55
CA THR A 37 -23.88 -15.84 -1.39
C THR A 37 -22.88 -16.19 -0.31
N TRP A 38 -22.13 -15.21 0.19
CA TRP A 38 -21.15 -15.41 1.24
C TRP A 38 -21.85 -15.75 2.57
N LEU A 39 -21.62 -16.96 3.09
CA LEU A 39 -21.87 -17.26 4.49
C LEU A 39 -20.79 -16.66 5.37
N HIS A 40 -19.55 -16.67 4.88
CA HIS A 40 -18.45 -15.93 5.47
C HIS A 40 -17.43 -15.59 4.39
N GLN A 41 -17.19 -14.29 4.15
CA GLN A 41 -16.25 -13.84 3.12
C GLN A 41 -14.78 -14.05 3.53
N GLY A 42 -14.48 -13.90 4.81
CA GLY A 42 -13.12 -14.08 5.33
C GLY A 42 -12.06 -13.37 4.52
N GLU A 43 -11.00 -14.09 4.21
CA GLU A 43 -9.84 -13.61 3.42
C GLU A 43 -10.01 -13.90 1.91
N ALA A 44 -11.25 -13.95 1.38
CA ALA A 44 -11.51 -14.30 -0.02
C ALA A 44 -10.77 -13.40 -1.03
N LYS A 45 -10.49 -12.14 -0.67
CA LYS A 45 -9.73 -11.21 -1.50
C LYS A 45 -8.24 -11.55 -1.59
N GLN A 46 -7.68 -12.20 -0.57
CA GLN A 46 -6.26 -12.54 -0.48
C GLN A 46 -5.97 -13.97 -0.92
N ARG A 47 -6.94 -14.89 -0.76
CA ARG A 47 -6.75 -16.29 -1.06
C ARG A 47 -6.89 -16.60 -2.54
N ARG A 48 -5.89 -17.33 -3.09
CA ARG A 48 -5.81 -17.74 -4.50
C ARG A 48 -6.28 -19.19 -4.66
N ILE A 49 -7.01 -19.46 -5.74
CA ILE A 49 -7.50 -20.81 -6.06
C ILE A 49 -6.48 -21.49 -6.96
N LEU A 50 -5.58 -22.27 -6.35
CA LEU A 50 -4.56 -23.04 -7.10
C LEU A 50 -5.15 -24.28 -7.71
N HIS A 51 -6.06 -24.92 -6.98
CA HIS A 51 -6.73 -26.15 -7.39
C HIS A 51 -8.18 -26.13 -6.93
N THR A 52 -9.00 -26.97 -7.55
CA THR A 52 -10.42 -27.14 -7.19
C THR A 52 -10.74 -28.62 -7.06
N SER A 53 -11.31 -29.01 -5.93
CA SER A 53 -11.69 -30.38 -5.65
C SER A 53 -13.15 -30.55 -5.28
N LEU A 54 -13.78 -31.58 -5.85
CA LEU A 54 -15.10 -32.03 -5.47
C LEU A 54 -14.99 -33.12 -4.38
N ILE A 55 -15.80 -32.98 -3.33
CA ILE A 55 -15.94 -34.00 -2.29
C ILE A 55 -17.11 -34.91 -2.63
N ALA A 56 -16.81 -36.00 -3.32
CA ALA A 56 -17.83 -36.94 -3.83
C ALA A 56 -17.95 -38.23 -3.01
N SER A 57 -16.88 -38.65 -2.30
CA SER A 57 -16.83 -39.90 -1.52
C SER A 57 -16.76 -39.64 -0.02
N ASN A 58 -16.58 -40.69 0.81
CA ASN A 58 -16.38 -40.54 2.24
C ASN A 58 -15.18 -39.67 2.54
N ILE A 59 -15.32 -38.77 3.52
CA ILE A 59 -14.32 -37.79 3.85
C ILE A 59 -12.93 -38.35 4.15
N GLU A 60 -12.87 -39.52 4.74
CA GLU A 60 -11.61 -40.22 5.07
C GLU A 60 -10.72 -40.50 3.84
N PHE A 61 -11.33 -40.72 2.67
CA PHE A 61 -10.61 -40.91 1.41
C PHE A 61 -10.26 -39.58 0.70
N GLU A 62 -10.86 -38.49 1.13
CA GLU A 62 -10.73 -37.18 0.50
C GLU A 62 -9.80 -36.23 1.27
N LEU A 63 -9.33 -36.61 2.47
CA LEU A 63 -8.53 -35.73 3.34
C LEU A 63 -7.26 -35.23 2.66
N HIS A 64 -6.70 -35.95 1.70
CA HIS A 64 -5.52 -35.53 0.94
C HIS A 64 -5.75 -34.31 0.04
N LYS A 65 -7.02 -33.93 -0.21
CA LYS A 65 -7.42 -32.76 -0.99
C LYS A 65 -7.43 -31.48 -0.17
N PHE A 66 -7.37 -31.54 1.16
CA PHE A 66 -7.40 -30.37 2.03
C PHE A 66 -6.00 -29.77 2.18
N VAL A 67 -5.51 -29.16 1.10
CA VAL A 67 -4.17 -28.58 1.00
C VAL A 67 -4.24 -27.06 0.75
N ALA A 68 -3.12 -26.37 0.92
CA ALA A 68 -3.03 -24.94 0.69
C ALA A 68 -3.46 -24.57 -0.74
N GLY A 69 -4.29 -23.52 -0.86
CA GLY A 69 -4.79 -23.04 -2.15
C GLY A 69 -5.88 -23.89 -2.79
N GLU A 70 -6.38 -24.91 -2.11
CA GLU A 70 -7.47 -25.74 -2.63
C GLU A 70 -8.83 -25.09 -2.38
N LEU A 71 -9.66 -25.02 -3.42
CA LEU A 71 -11.08 -24.68 -3.33
C LEU A 71 -11.87 -25.99 -3.22
N ILE A 72 -12.52 -26.21 -2.10
CA ILE A 72 -13.35 -27.39 -1.86
C ILE A 72 -14.78 -27.13 -2.29
N ILE A 73 -15.37 -27.99 -3.12
CA ILE A 73 -16.77 -27.95 -3.52
C ILE A 73 -17.48 -29.17 -2.92
N SER A 74 -18.58 -28.94 -2.19
CA SER A 74 -19.33 -30.01 -1.54
C SER A 74 -20.81 -29.63 -1.41
N PRO A 75 -21.74 -30.59 -1.49
CA PRO A 75 -23.13 -30.36 -1.09
C PRO A 75 -23.21 -29.85 0.33
N ALA A 76 -24.12 -28.90 0.58
CA ALA A 76 -24.26 -28.26 1.89
C ALA A 76 -24.71 -29.21 3.02
N GLN A 77 -25.32 -30.34 2.65
CA GLN A 77 -25.68 -31.41 3.59
C GLN A 77 -24.46 -32.22 4.10
N ARG A 78 -23.33 -32.12 3.40
CA ARG A 78 -22.07 -32.76 3.79
C ARG A 78 -21.37 -32.00 4.90
N THR A 79 -21.94 -32.05 6.10
CA THR A 79 -21.38 -31.40 7.29
C THR A 79 -20.01 -31.93 7.65
N ASP A 80 -19.69 -33.18 7.30
CA ASP A 80 -18.36 -33.77 7.44
C ASP A 80 -17.29 -33.03 6.61
N ALA A 81 -17.60 -32.64 5.38
CA ALA A 81 -16.71 -31.85 4.54
C ALA A 81 -16.47 -30.43 5.09
N LEU A 82 -17.53 -29.75 5.57
CA LEU A 82 -17.45 -28.46 6.22
C LEU A 82 -16.57 -28.51 7.49
N LEU A 83 -16.77 -29.54 8.33
CA LEU A 83 -15.98 -29.74 9.54
C LEU A 83 -14.50 -30.07 9.21
N ALA A 84 -14.24 -30.90 8.20
CA ALA A 84 -12.88 -31.21 7.76
C ALA A 84 -12.15 -29.96 7.21
N ALA A 85 -12.82 -29.15 6.37
CA ALA A 85 -12.28 -27.89 5.88
C ALA A 85 -11.97 -26.91 7.03
N SER A 86 -12.89 -26.83 8.00
CA SER A 86 -12.71 -25.99 9.18
C SER A 86 -11.55 -26.45 10.05
N LEU A 87 -11.40 -27.76 10.24
CA LEU A 87 -10.29 -28.32 11.00
C LEU A 87 -8.96 -28.10 10.29
N ALA A 88 -8.90 -28.35 8.97
CA ALA A 88 -7.71 -28.10 8.17
C ALA A 88 -7.28 -26.63 8.25
N SER A 89 -8.23 -25.70 8.08
CA SER A 89 -7.98 -24.27 8.22
C SER A 89 -7.49 -23.91 9.62
N SER A 90 -8.15 -24.42 10.68
CA SER A 90 -7.76 -24.18 12.07
C SER A 90 -6.38 -24.73 12.43
N ASN A 91 -5.94 -25.77 11.71
CA ASN A 91 -4.59 -26.36 11.85
C ASN A 91 -3.53 -25.64 10.98
N GLY A 92 -3.87 -24.51 10.37
CA GLY A 92 -2.93 -23.68 9.61
C GLY A 92 -2.85 -24.01 8.11
N THR A 93 -3.78 -24.82 7.55
CA THR A 93 -3.84 -25.04 6.10
C THR A 93 -4.64 -23.91 5.46
N PRO A 94 -4.04 -23.00 4.65
CA PRO A 94 -4.74 -21.88 4.02
C PRO A 94 -5.51 -22.38 2.79
N LEU A 95 -6.66 -23.02 3.00
CA LEU A 95 -7.57 -23.37 1.91
C LEU A 95 -7.99 -22.13 1.15
N ALA A 96 -8.12 -22.22 -0.18
CA ALA A 96 -8.71 -21.11 -0.95
C ALA A 96 -10.11 -20.78 -0.47
N GLY A 97 -10.92 -21.81 -0.19
CA GLY A 97 -12.25 -21.63 0.37
C GLY A 97 -13.07 -22.91 0.32
N LEU A 98 -14.31 -22.79 0.78
CA LEU A 98 -15.32 -23.84 0.70
C LEU A 98 -16.55 -23.30 -0.04
N VAL A 99 -16.98 -24.01 -1.08
CA VAL A 99 -18.24 -23.76 -1.80
C VAL A 99 -19.24 -24.84 -1.41
N LEU A 100 -20.31 -24.41 -0.78
CA LEU A 100 -21.45 -25.27 -0.41
C LEU A 100 -22.54 -25.13 -1.49
N THR A 101 -22.91 -26.27 -2.06
CA THR A 101 -23.85 -26.33 -3.20
C THR A 101 -25.24 -26.81 -2.76
N GLU A 102 -26.22 -26.70 -3.65
CA GLU A 102 -27.62 -27.08 -3.47
C GLU A 102 -28.43 -26.10 -2.60
N GLN A 103 -29.75 -26.34 -2.48
CA GLN A 103 -30.69 -25.38 -1.89
C GLN A 103 -30.60 -25.27 -0.35
N SER A 104 -30.04 -26.28 0.32
CA SER A 104 -29.91 -26.27 1.78
C SER A 104 -28.70 -25.47 2.24
N THR A 105 -28.80 -24.85 3.40
CA THR A 105 -27.67 -24.22 4.10
C THR A 105 -27.30 -25.02 5.34
N PRO A 106 -26.03 -24.99 5.78
CA PRO A 106 -25.65 -25.61 7.04
C PRO A 106 -26.45 -25.01 8.21
N ALA A 107 -26.81 -25.85 9.18
CA ALA A 107 -27.49 -25.40 10.38
C ALA A 107 -26.57 -24.46 11.22
N ASP A 108 -27.15 -23.47 11.90
CA ASP A 108 -26.42 -22.47 12.67
C ASP A 108 -25.48 -23.07 13.72
N HIS A 109 -25.86 -24.17 14.37
CA HIS A 109 -25.02 -24.84 15.34
C HIS A 109 -23.77 -25.50 14.72
N VAL A 110 -23.82 -25.91 13.44
CA VAL A 110 -22.66 -26.43 12.71
C VAL A 110 -21.72 -25.28 12.37
N LEU A 111 -22.24 -24.16 11.86
CA LEU A 111 -21.45 -22.95 11.60
C LEU A 111 -20.83 -22.38 12.89
N ALA A 112 -21.54 -22.44 14.00
CA ALA A 112 -21.02 -22.04 15.31
C ALA A 112 -19.82 -22.94 15.73
N PHE A 113 -19.83 -24.22 15.38
CA PHE A 113 -18.70 -25.12 15.65
C PHE A 113 -17.45 -24.78 14.79
N CYS A 114 -17.67 -24.17 13.61
CA CYS A 114 -16.61 -23.76 12.69
C CYS A 114 -16.01 -22.36 13.01
N GLN A 115 -16.39 -21.74 14.12
CA GLN A 115 -16.00 -20.35 14.46
C GLN A 115 -14.48 -20.13 14.50
N SER A 116 -13.69 -21.13 14.86
CA SER A 116 -12.23 -20.99 14.87
C SER A 116 -11.68 -20.77 13.46
N ALA A 117 -12.11 -21.56 12.49
CA ALA A 117 -11.71 -21.42 11.08
C ALA A 117 -12.24 -20.13 10.46
N ILE A 118 -13.48 -19.75 10.81
CA ILE A 118 -14.10 -18.50 10.40
C ILE A 118 -13.26 -17.30 10.88
N LYS A 119 -12.88 -17.27 12.15
CA LYS A 119 -12.01 -16.22 12.70
C LYS A 119 -10.62 -16.17 12.06
N GLN A 120 -10.14 -17.30 11.53
CA GLN A 120 -8.89 -17.38 10.78
C GLN A 120 -9.06 -17.07 9.29
N GLY A 121 -10.23 -16.54 8.90
CA GLY A 121 -10.47 -16.01 7.57
C GLY A 121 -10.84 -17.04 6.49
N LEU A 122 -11.26 -18.28 6.86
CA LEU A 122 -11.73 -19.28 5.87
C LEU A 122 -12.94 -18.73 5.10
N PRO A 123 -12.86 -18.56 3.75
CA PRO A 123 -14.01 -18.15 2.95
C PRO A 123 -15.01 -19.32 2.82
N ILE A 124 -16.28 -19.02 3.07
CA ILE A 124 -17.38 -20.01 2.89
C ILE A 124 -18.45 -19.35 2.04
N LEU A 125 -18.63 -19.90 0.85
CA LEU A 125 -19.60 -19.44 -0.16
C LEU A 125 -20.70 -20.49 -0.32
N HIS A 126 -21.93 -20.06 -0.44
CA HIS A 126 -23.09 -20.91 -0.72
C HIS A 126 -23.70 -20.58 -2.08
N THR A 127 -24.06 -21.58 -2.85
CA THR A 127 -24.81 -21.42 -4.11
C THR A 127 -25.98 -22.41 -4.16
N GLN A 128 -27.06 -22.01 -4.83
CA GLN A 128 -28.21 -22.88 -5.06
C GLN A 128 -28.02 -23.83 -6.25
N LEU A 129 -26.94 -23.68 -7.01
CA LEU A 129 -26.58 -24.57 -8.10
C LEU A 129 -26.25 -25.97 -7.53
N ASP A 130 -26.43 -27.01 -8.35
CA ASP A 130 -25.92 -28.32 -8.01
C ASP A 130 -24.39 -28.38 -8.10
N THR A 131 -23.83 -29.43 -7.54
CA THR A 131 -22.37 -29.57 -7.42
C THR A 131 -21.67 -29.69 -8.79
N LEU A 132 -22.31 -30.37 -9.76
CA LEU A 132 -21.74 -30.53 -11.09
C LEU A 132 -21.78 -29.21 -11.88
N GLU A 133 -22.92 -28.54 -11.88
CA GLU A 133 -23.07 -27.24 -12.54
C GLU A 133 -22.13 -26.19 -11.95
N THR A 134 -21.96 -26.18 -10.62
CA THR A 134 -20.99 -25.33 -9.94
C THR A 134 -19.57 -25.58 -10.46
N ALA A 135 -19.14 -26.82 -10.52
CA ALA A 135 -17.82 -27.18 -11.01
C ALA A 135 -17.62 -26.83 -12.49
N GLN A 136 -18.64 -27.03 -13.32
CA GLN A 136 -18.60 -26.67 -14.76
C GLN A 136 -18.46 -25.17 -14.97
N ARG A 137 -19.20 -24.34 -14.21
CA ARG A 137 -19.08 -22.87 -14.29
C ARG A 137 -17.70 -22.41 -13.85
N LEU A 138 -17.15 -22.95 -12.76
CA LEU A 138 -15.82 -22.65 -12.30
C LEU A 138 -14.72 -23.06 -13.29
N ALA A 139 -14.91 -24.17 -13.99
CA ALA A 139 -13.96 -24.62 -15.04
C ALA A 139 -13.95 -23.70 -16.28
N GLN A 140 -15.00 -22.91 -16.49
CA GLN A 140 -15.10 -21.94 -17.58
C GLN A 140 -14.65 -20.52 -17.15
N PHE A 141 -14.09 -20.37 -15.96
CA PHE A 141 -13.60 -19.09 -15.47
C PHE A 141 -12.57 -18.48 -16.42
N GLY A 142 -12.78 -17.26 -16.83
CA GLY A 142 -11.87 -16.53 -17.70
C GLY A 142 -10.56 -16.17 -17.01
N ASN A 143 -9.51 -15.97 -17.82
CA ASN A 143 -8.19 -15.56 -17.33
C ASN A 143 -8.06 -14.03 -17.16
N GLU A 144 -9.14 -13.27 -17.30
CA GLU A 144 -9.13 -11.83 -17.13
C GLU A 144 -8.73 -11.45 -15.71
N ILE A 145 -7.97 -10.37 -15.59
CA ILE A 145 -7.54 -9.83 -14.29
C ILE A 145 -8.58 -8.80 -13.85
N PRO A 146 -9.29 -9.01 -12.72
CA PRO A 146 -10.19 -8.00 -12.19
C PRO A 146 -9.45 -6.69 -11.91
N ILE A 147 -10.13 -5.55 -12.12
CA ILE A 147 -9.54 -4.21 -11.96
C ILE A 147 -8.95 -4.00 -10.56
N ASP A 148 -9.57 -4.59 -9.55
CA ASP A 148 -9.15 -4.50 -8.15
C ASP A 148 -8.12 -5.57 -7.74
N ASP A 149 -7.72 -6.50 -8.63
CA ASP A 149 -6.66 -7.49 -8.41
C ASP A 149 -5.29 -6.93 -8.83
N THR A 150 -4.89 -5.89 -8.12
CA THR A 150 -3.67 -5.14 -8.42
C THR A 150 -2.41 -5.97 -8.24
N GLU A 151 -2.39 -6.91 -7.30
CA GLU A 151 -1.26 -7.80 -7.07
C GLU A 151 -1.01 -8.71 -8.27
N ARG A 152 -2.05 -9.35 -8.80
CA ARG A 152 -1.95 -10.18 -10.00
C ARG A 152 -1.55 -9.35 -11.22
N ALA A 153 -2.12 -8.14 -11.37
CA ALA A 153 -1.76 -7.23 -12.44
C ALA A 153 -0.27 -6.87 -12.41
N GLU A 154 0.30 -6.57 -11.24
CA GLU A 154 1.72 -6.30 -11.08
C GLU A 154 2.61 -7.52 -11.38
N GLN A 155 2.21 -8.70 -10.89
CA GLN A 155 2.95 -9.94 -11.13
C GLN A 155 3.00 -10.27 -12.64
N VAL A 156 1.86 -10.15 -13.33
CA VAL A 156 1.76 -10.35 -14.79
C VAL A 156 2.59 -9.31 -15.53
N THR A 157 2.47 -8.03 -15.16
CA THR A 157 3.24 -6.95 -15.79
C THR A 157 4.74 -7.20 -15.67
N ARG A 158 5.23 -7.57 -14.49
CA ARG A 158 6.64 -7.89 -14.26
C ARG A 158 7.08 -9.10 -15.07
N PHE A 159 6.28 -10.15 -15.07
CA PHE A 159 6.58 -11.38 -15.79
C PHE A 159 6.66 -11.12 -17.30
N VAL A 160 5.69 -10.44 -17.88
CA VAL A 160 5.68 -10.08 -19.29
C VAL A 160 6.86 -9.17 -19.62
N SER A 161 7.09 -8.12 -18.81
CA SER A 161 8.21 -7.18 -19.00
C SER A 161 9.57 -7.88 -19.02
N SER A 162 9.78 -8.87 -18.15
CA SER A 162 11.06 -9.61 -18.12
C SER A 162 11.34 -10.47 -19.35
N HIS A 163 10.34 -10.66 -20.22
CA HIS A 163 10.45 -11.48 -21.44
C HIS A 163 10.38 -10.65 -22.74
N ILE A 164 10.40 -9.32 -22.63
CA ILE A 164 10.37 -8.39 -23.78
C ILE A 164 11.74 -7.75 -23.98
N ASP A 165 12.12 -7.51 -25.24
CA ASP A 165 13.33 -6.76 -25.57
C ASP A 165 13.14 -5.26 -25.31
N HIS A 166 13.61 -4.79 -24.16
CA HIS A 166 13.54 -3.39 -23.76
C HIS A 166 14.38 -2.48 -24.69
N THR A 167 15.49 -2.98 -25.25
CA THR A 167 16.35 -2.19 -26.11
C THR A 167 15.61 -1.70 -27.36
N TRP A 168 14.83 -2.59 -27.95
CA TRP A 168 14.00 -2.24 -29.10
C TRP A 168 12.90 -1.23 -28.72
N LEU A 169 12.24 -1.44 -27.57
CA LEU A 169 11.22 -0.51 -27.08
C LEU A 169 11.79 0.89 -26.85
N ASP A 170 12.92 0.98 -26.18
CA ASP A 170 13.59 2.26 -25.87
C ASP A 170 13.95 3.03 -27.15
N GLN A 171 14.40 2.35 -28.19
CA GLN A 171 14.75 2.96 -29.47
C GLN A 171 13.52 3.51 -30.23
N HIS A 172 12.34 2.89 -30.07
CA HIS A 172 11.15 3.22 -30.85
C HIS A 172 10.14 4.08 -30.08
N THR A 173 10.27 4.21 -28.76
CA THR A 173 9.36 5.01 -27.90
C THR A 173 9.90 6.40 -27.55
N GLN A 174 11.05 6.81 -28.08
CA GLN A 174 11.69 8.13 -27.82
C GLN A 174 10.92 9.34 -28.38
N ASN A 175 9.67 9.18 -28.79
CA ASN A 175 8.85 10.30 -29.21
C ASN A 175 8.38 11.12 -27.98
N ASN A 176 8.55 12.44 -28.06
CA ASN A 176 8.28 13.51 -27.09
C ASN A 176 6.81 13.59 -26.56
N VAL A 177 6.23 12.49 -26.19
CA VAL A 177 4.98 12.49 -25.42
C VAL A 177 5.38 12.51 -23.95
N HIS A 178 5.04 13.58 -23.22
CA HIS A 178 5.19 13.58 -21.76
C HIS A 178 4.42 12.37 -21.21
N PRO A 179 5.09 11.32 -20.75
CA PRO A 179 4.40 10.12 -20.30
C PRO A 179 3.59 10.47 -19.05
N ARG A 180 2.28 10.29 -19.11
CA ARG A 180 1.47 10.26 -17.90
C ARG A 180 1.82 8.98 -17.17
N LEU A 181 2.32 9.11 -15.96
CA LEU A 181 2.62 7.94 -15.12
C LEU A 181 1.29 7.31 -14.68
N SER A 182 0.93 6.19 -15.28
CA SER A 182 -0.27 5.46 -14.87
C SER A 182 -0.09 4.87 -13.46
N PRO A 183 -1.17 4.61 -12.69
CA PRO A 183 -1.06 3.98 -11.38
C PRO A 183 -0.27 2.67 -11.36
N SER A 184 -0.45 1.83 -12.39
CA SER A 184 0.29 0.57 -12.51
C SER A 184 1.78 0.79 -12.75
N ALA A 185 2.14 1.74 -13.64
CA ALA A 185 3.53 2.11 -13.88
C ALA A 185 4.16 2.74 -12.63
N PHE A 186 3.44 3.61 -11.92
CA PHE A 186 3.89 4.20 -10.67
C PHE A 186 4.21 3.13 -9.61
N ARG A 187 3.30 2.17 -9.40
CA ARG A 187 3.53 1.06 -8.46
C ARG A 187 4.72 0.21 -8.85
N TYR A 188 4.86 -0.10 -10.12
CA TYR A 188 6.00 -0.84 -10.64
C TYR A 188 7.31 -0.11 -10.39
N GLU A 189 7.40 1.17 -10.79
CA GLU A 189 8.58 2.00 -10.56
C GLU A 189 8.91 2.14 -9.08
N LEU A 190 7.91 2.34 -8.23
CA LEU A 190 8.08 2.43 -6.77
C LEU A 190 8.75 1.16 -6.23
N VAL A 191 8.28 -0.01 -6.65
CA VAL A 191 8.90 -1.29 -6.25
C VAL A 191 10.32 -1.42 -6.80
N GLN A 192 10.58 -1.08 -8.07
CA GLN A 192 11.93 -1.17 -8.64
C GLN A 192 12.92 -0.22 -7.95
N LYS A 193 12.51 1.03 -7.69
CA LYS A 193 13.33 2.02 -6.99
C LYS A 193 13.62 1.57 -5.54
N SER A 194 12.64 1.00 -4.85
CA SER A 194 12.83 0.50 -3.48
C SER A 194 13.79 -0.69 -3.43
N ILE A 195 13.69 -1.63 -4.38
CA ILE A 195 14.64 -2.75 -4.50
C ILE A 195 16.07 -2.25 -4.75
N ALA A 196 16.23 -1.25 -5.62
CA ALA A 196 17.54 -0.64 -5.89
C ALA A 196 18.11 0.10 -4.67
N ALA A 197 17.26 0.65 -3.80
CA ALA A 197 17.63 1.39 -2.60
C ALA A 197 18.28 0.50 -1.52
N LYS A 198 17.92 -0.78 -1.41
CA LYS A 198 18.49 -1.77 -0.46
C LYS A 198 18.51 -1.28 1.00
N LYS A 199 17.43 -0.66 1.45
CA LYS A 199 17.34 -0.02 2.78
C LYS A 199 16.76 -0.94 3.86
N ARG A 200 17.14 -0.67 5.11
CA ARG A 200 16.69 -1.36 6.32
C ARG A 200 15.54 -0.57 6.93
N ILE A 201 14.37 -1.16 7.02
CA ILE A 201 13.17 -0.50 7.56
C ILE A 201 12.72 -1.19 8.83
N VAL A 202 12.65 -0.45 9.93
CA VAL A 202 12.15 -0.95 11.21
C VAL A 202 10.64 -0.80 11.30
N LEU A 203 9.99 -1.85 11.80
CA LEU A 203 8.56 -1.97 12.00
C LEU A 203 8.28 -2.19 13.49
N PRO A 204 7.96 -1.13 14.25
CA PRO A 204 7.78 -1.19 15.70
C PRO A 204 6.62 -2.07 16.18
N GLU A 205 5.59 -2.24 15.34
CA GLU A 205 4.41 -3.07 15.59
C GLU A 205 4.65 -4.49 15.04
N GLY A 206 5.75 -5.11 15.44
CA GLY A 206 6.33 -6.28 14.81
C GLY A 206 5.54 -7.59 14.95
N ASP A 207 4.55 -7.66 15.83
CA ASP A 207 3.64 -8.80 16.01
C ASP A 207 2.20 -8.51 15.53
N GLU A 208 1.96 -7.34 14.93
CA GLU A 208 0.68 -7.02 14.30
C GLU A 208 0.55 -7.83 13.00
N PRO A 209 -0.55 -8.59 12.80
CA PRO A 209 -0.66 -9.57 11.70
C PRO A 209 -0.45 -8.99 10.29
N ARG A 210 -0.95 -7.79 9.99
CA ARG A 210 -0.75 -7.13 8.68
C ARG A 210 0.69 -6.68 8.49
N THR A 211 1.32 -6.21 9.58
CA THR A 211 2.73 -5.79 9.60
C THR A 211 3.65 -6.99 9.37
N VAL A 212 3.38 -8.13 10.03
CA VAL A 212 4.13 -9.37 9.80
C VAL A 212 4.02 -9.84 8.35
N GLN A 213 2.82 -9.82 7.79
CA GLN A 213 2.59 -10.22 6.40
C GLN A 213 3.27 -9.27 5.41
N ALA A 214 3.16 -7.96 5.62
CA ALA A 214 3.81 -6.96 4.78
C ALA A 214 5.34 -7.07 4.84
N ALA A 215 5.91 -7.28 6.03
CA ALA A 215 7.34 -7.50 6.20
C ALA A 215 7.84 -8.74 5.46
N ALA A 216 7.09 -9.85 5.55
CA ALA A 216 7.43 -11.08 4.83
C ALA A 216 7.40 -10.87 3.30
N ILE A 217 6.37 -10.15 2.78
CA ILE A 217 6.27 -9.81 1.36
C ILE A 217 7.44 -8.91 0.93
N CYS A 218 7.73 -7.85 1.70
CA CYS A 218 8.80 -6.91 1.37
C CYS A 218 10.18 -7.59 1.36
N GLN A 219 10.45 -8.42 2.36
CA GLN A 219 11.69 -9.17 2.46
C GLN A 219 11.84 -10.17 1.30
N ALA A 220 10.82 -10.99 1.03
CA ALA A 220 10.84 -11.98 -0.04
C ALA A 220 10.97 -11.34 -1.44
N ARG A 221 10.42 -10.14 -1.64
CA ARG A 221 10.50 -9.40 -2.92
C ARG A 221 11.72 -8.49 -3.02
N GLY A 222 12.54 -8.38 -1.96
CA GLY A 222 13.70 -7.50 -1.91
C GLY A 222 13.35 -6.00 -1.88
N ILE A 223 12.10 -5.63 -1.53
CA ILE A 223 11.64 -4.23 -1.45
C ILE A 223 12.40 -3.46 -0.37
N ALA A 224 12.60 -4.09 0.78
CA ALA A 224 13.40 -3.58 1.88
C ALA A 224 13.87 -4.75 2.76
N GLN A 225 14.96 -4.54 3.51
CA GLN A 225 15.32 -5.40 4.62
C GLN A 225 14.46 -4.99 5.84
N CYS A 226 13.43 -5.77 6.12
CA CYS A 226 12.51 -5.48 7.21
C CYS A 226 13.03 -5.97 8.56
N ILE A 227 12.82 -5.17 9.61
CA ILE A 227 13.19 -5.49 10.99
C ILE A 227 11.95 -5.36 11.85
N LEU A 228 11.43 -6.48 12.35
CA LEU A 228 10.28 -6.52 13.25
C LEU A 228 10.74 -6.34 14.71
N LEU A 229 10.17 -5.37 15.43
CA LEU A 229 10.37 -5.21 16.86
C LEU A 229 9.26 -5.96 17.62
N ALA A 230 9.49 -7.22 17.93
CA ALA A 230 8.58 -8.07 18.69
C ALA A 230 9.31 -9.27 19.25
N LYS A 231 8.66 -10.01 20.15
CA LYS A 231 9.17 -11.30 20.61
C LYS A 231 9.08 -12.31 19.46
N PRO A 232 10.15 -13.06 19.17
CA PRO A 232 10.15 -14.05 18.08
C PRO A 232 8.99 -15.05 18.16
N GLU A 233 8.62 -15.44 19.39
CA GLU A 233 7.53 -16.36 19.64
C GLU A 233 6.19 -15.79 19.21
N SER A 234 5.92 -14.49 19.52
CA SER A 234 4.68 -13.79 19.11
C SER A 234 4.57 -13.71 17.59
N VAL A 235 5.67 -13.39 16.91
CA VAL A 235 5.71 -13.34 15.43
C VAL A 235 5.46 -14.72 14.82
N ALA A 236 6.07 -15.76 15.40
CA ALA A 236 5.88 -17.15 14.95
C ALA A 236 4.43 -17.61 15.15
N GLU A 237 3.79 -17.25 16.25
CA GLU A 237 2.37 -17.53 16.50
C GLU A 237 1.47 -16.84 15.48
N VAL A 238 1.70 -15.56 15.19
CA VAL A 238 0.97 -14.79 14.18
C VAL A 238 1.17 -15.40 12.79
N ALA A 239 2.41 -15.70 12.41
CA ALA A 239 2.73 -16.29 11.13
C ALA A 239 2.04 -17.65 10.95
N LYS A 240 2.06 -18.51 11.97
CA LYS A 240 1.36 -19.79 11.98
C LYS A 240 -0.16 -19.61 11.86
N ALA A 241 -0.74 -18.70 12.66
CA ALA A 241 -2.18 -18.45 12.66
C ALA A 241 -2.70 -17.89 11.32
N ARG A 242 -1.84 -17.19 10.57
CA ARG A 242 -2.17 -16.57 9.28
C ARG A 242 -1.65 -17.32 8.07
N GLY A 243 -0.93 -18.43 8.26
CA GLY A 243 -0.31 -19.17 7.17
C GLY A 243 0.78 -18.39 6.44
N ILE A 244 1.43 -17.42 7.13
CA ILE A 244 2.49 -16.60 6.56
C ILE A 244 3.80 -17.39 6.60
N GLN A 245 4.47 -17.50 5.45
CA GLN A 245 5.82 -18.03 5.38
C GLN A 245 6.81 -16.89 5.66
N LEU A 246 7.51 -16.98 6.78
CA LEU A 246 8.54 -16.01 7.14
C LEU A 246 9.83 -16.33 6.35
N PRO A 247 10.40 -15.37 5.62
CA PRO A 247 11.74 -15.51 5.02
C PRO A 247 12.79 -15.78 6.11
N GLU A 248 13.76 -16.65 5.83
CA GLU A 248 14.82 -17.03 6.80
C GLU A 248 15.69 -15.83 7.23
N ASP A 249 15.83 -14.83 6.34
CA ASP A 249 16.63 -13.62 6.55
C ASP A 249 15.81 -12.46 7.14
N LEU A 250 14.53 -12.64 7.43
CA LEU A 250 13.71 -11.63 8.10
C LEU A 250 14.17 -11.45 9.54
N GLN A 251 14.62 -10.24 9.89
CA GLN A 251 15.11 -9.94 11.22
C GLN A 251 13.95 -9.69 12.19
N ILE A 252 13.96 -10.41 13.31
CA ILE A 252 13.04 -10.22 14.43
C ILE A 252 13.88 -9.93 15.65
N ILE A 253 13.65 -8.78 16.28
CA ILE A 253 14.43 -8.33 17.44
C ILE A 253 13.49 -8.21 18.64
N ASP A 254 13.76 -8.96 19.71
CA ASP A 254 13.06 -8.79 20.96
C ASP A 254 13.40 -7.42 21.57
N PRO A 255 12.40 -6.51 21.72
CA PRO A 255 12.62 -5.20 22.31
C PRO A 255 13.25 -5.23 23.69
N ASP A 256 12.90 -6.22 24.52
CA ASP A 256 13.40 -6.36 25.90
C ASP A 256 14.93 -6.60 25.93
N SER A 257 15.47 -7.26 24.91
CA SER A 257 16.90 -7.56 24.82
C SER A 257 17.79 -6.36 24.47
N ILE A 258 17.18 -5.28 23.92
CA ILE A 258 17.96 -4.16 23.37
C ILE A 258 17.71 -2.81 24.06
N ARG A 259 16.60 -2.64 24.81
CA ARG A 259 16.18 -1.33 25.35
C ARG A 259 17.24 -0.62 26.17
N GLU A 260 17.91 -1.33 27.08
CA GLU A 260 18.83 -0.71 28.03
C GLU A 260 19.98 0.05 27.35
N ARG A 261 20.46 -0.42 26.21
CA ARG A 261 21.55 0.23 25.45
C ARG A 261 21.17 1.58 24.82
N TYR A 262 19.87 1.91 24.76
CA TYR A 262 19.40 3.18 24.20
C TYR A 262 19.12 4.24 25.23
N VAL A 263 19.20 3.94 26.53
CA VAL A 263 18.88 4.88 27.62
C VAL A 263 19.84 6.07 27.60
N GLU A 264 21.15 5.83 27.65
CA GLU A 264 22.16 6.89 27.63
C GLU A 264 22.13 7.69 26.32
N PRO A 265 22.16 7.06 25.13
CA PRO A 265 22.07 7.80 23.86
C PRO A 265 20.79 8.67 23.74
N MET A 266 19.66 8.20 24.29
CA MET A 266 18.42 8.99 24.27
C MET A 266 18.53 10.24 25.15
N VAL A 267 19.13 10.12 26.33
CA VAL A 267 19.38 11.28 27.23
C VAL A 267 20.29 12.30 26.54
N GLU A 268 21.35 11.84 25.86
CA GLU A 268 22.27 12.71 25.10
C GLU A 268 21.56 13.45 23.95
N ILE A 269 20.79 12.75 23.12
CA ILE A 269 20.04 13.35 22.00
C ILE A 269 19.04 14.39 22.52
N ARG A 270 18.42 14.14 23.68
CA ARG A 270 17.44 15.04 24.30
C ARG A 270 18.07 16.23 25.07
N LYS A 271 19.40 16.28 25.17
CA LYS A 271 20.18 17.41 25.75
C LYS A 271 19.63 17.89 27.10
N GLY A 272 19.48 16.99 28.07
CA GLY A 272 19.03 17.29 29.43
C GLY A 272 17.53 17.55 29.62
N LYS A 273 16.72 17.40 28.55
CA LYS A 273 15.25 17.46 28.63
C LYS A 273 14.61 16.16 29.14
N LEU A 274 15.43 15.14 29.43
CA LEU A 274 15.03 13.81 29.82
C LEU A 274 16.12 13.22 30.70
N ASP A 275 15.74 12.62 31.83
CA ASP A 275 16.66 11.83 32.68
C ASP A 275 16.64 10.33 32.25
N ALA A 276 17.55 9.56 32.84
CA ALA A 276 17.67 8.12 32.52
C ALA A 276 16.42 7.31 32.88
N LEU A 277 15.74 7.67 33.98
CA LEU A 277 14.52 6.97 34.41
C LEU A 277 13.36 7.22 33.41
N GLN A 278 13.22 8.46 33.01
CA GLN A 278 12.24 8.87 32.00
C GLN A 278 12.55 8.26 30.61
N ALA A 279 13.84 8.21 30.24
CA ALA A 279 14.27 7.54 28.99
C ALA A 279 13.91 6.05 29.01
N LYS A 280 14.19 5.37 30.12
CA LYS A 280 13.85 3.95 30.29
C LYS A 280 12.34 3.71 30.22
N ALA A 281 11.54 4.60 30.79
CA ALA A 281 10.08 4.53 30.71
C ALA A 281 9.57 4.74 29.28
N GLN A 282 10.09 5.73 28.54
CA GLN A 282 9.67 5.99 27.15
C GLN A 282 10.11 4.87 26.18
N LEU A 283 11.26 4.26 26.42
CA LEU A 283 11.75 3.13 25.61
C LEU A 283 10.92 1.84 25.76
N GLN A 284 9.95 1.80 26.68
CA GLN A 284 8.96 0.71 26.71
C GLN A 284 8.06 0.72 25.47
N ASP A 285 7.83 1.89 24.87
CA ASP A 285 7.14 2.03 23.60
C ASP A 285 8.09 1.62 22.45
N THR A 286 7.67 0.64 21.65
CA THR A 286 8.46 0.11 20.53
C THR A 286 8.66 1.14 19.42
N VAL A 287 7.74 2.13 19.28
CA VAL A 287 7.90 3.23 18.31
C VAL A 287 9.05 4.15 18.74
N VAL A 288 9.14 4.46 20.04
CA VAL A 288 10.27 5.23 20.59
C VAL A 288 11.58 4.46 20.39
N LEU A 289 11.57 3.16 20.68
CA LEU A 289 12.73 2.29 20.51
C LEU A 289 13.19 2.24 19.03
N GLY A 290 12.27 1.98 18.10
CA GLY A 290 12.57 1.99 16.66
C GLY A 290 13.07 3.35 16.18
N THR A 291 12.51 4.46 16.72
CA THR A 291 12.97 5.81 16.40
C THR A 291 14.40 6.05 16.93
N MET A 292 14.78 5.48 18.07
CA MET A 292 16.17 5.51 18.56
C MET A 292 17.11 4.71 17.67
N MET A 293 16.70 3.52 17.17
CA MET A 293 17.49 2.76 16.19
C MET A 293 17.74 3.59 14.93
N LEU A 294 16.71 4.30 14.44
CA LEU A 294 16.82 5.20 13.30
C LEU A 294 17.73 6.40 13.61
N ALA A 295 17.60 7.02 14.78
CA ALA A 295 18.44 8.15 15.19
C ALA A 295 19.94 7.80 15.22
N LEU A 296 20.27 6.55 15.53
CA LEU A 296 21.64 6.03 15.64
C LEU A 296 22.12 5.29 14.39
N ASP A 297 21.50 5.48 13.21
CA ASP A 297 21.88 4.88 11.92
C ASP A 297 21.91 3.33 11.89
N GLN A 298 21.20 2.69 12.80
CA GLN A 298 21.12 1.23 12.82
C GLN A 298 20.07 0.70 11.81
N VAL A 299 19.14 1.55 11.42
CA VAL A 299 18.16 1.36 10.36
C VAL A 299 18.05 2.64 9.54
N ASP A 300 17.47 2.55 8.36
CA ASP A 300 17.45 3.65 7.40
C ASP A 300 16.07 4.33 7.33
N GLY A 301 15.03 3.70 7.88
CA GLY A 301 13.68 4.25 7.97
C GLY A 301 12.80 3.52 8.97
N LEU A 302 11.66 4.14 9.30
CA LEU A 302 10.67 3.59 10.23
C LEU A 302 9.27 3.72 9.64
N VAL A 303 8.46 2.64 9.77
CA VAL A 303 7.03 2.64 9.43
C VAL A 303 6.24 2.11 10.62
N SER A 304 5.24 2.87 11.08
CA SER A 304 4.35 2.51 12.19
C SER A 304 2.96 3.11 11.99
N GLY A 305 1.99 2.76 12.82
CA GLY A 305 0.64 3.33 12.81
C GLY A 305 -0.47 2.31 12.52
N ALA A 306 -0.15 1.04 12.32
CA ALA A 306 -1.15 -0.01 12.12
C ALA A 306 -2.09 -0.16 13.34
N ILE A 307 -1.56 0.04 14.55
CA ILE A 307 -2.31 0.05 15.81
C ILE A 307 -2.13 1.34 16.61
N HIS A 308 -1.01 2.03 16.47
CA HIS A 308 -0.74 3.30 17.13
C HIS A 308 -1.48 4.47 16.48
N THR A 309 -1.60 5.58 17.22
CA THR A 309 -2.12 6.83 16.65
C THR A 309 -1.01 7.58 15.91
N THR A 310 -1.37 8.42 14.92
CA THR A 310 -0.42 9.31 14.23
C THR A 310 0.45 10.10 15.23
N ALA A 311 -0.13 10.58 16.34
CA ALA A 311 0.63 11.32 17.35
C ALA A 311 1.71 10.45 18.02
N ASN A 312 1.49 9.14 18.19
CA ASN A 312 2.46 8.23 18.78
C ASN A 312 3.64 7.96 17.83
N THR A 313 3.37 7.90 16.51
CA THR A 313 4.42 7.74 15.49
C THR A 313 5.22 9.04 15.29
N VAL A 314 4.53 10.17 15.19
CA VAL A 314 5.15 11.45 14.79
C VAL A 314 5.89 12.13 15.94
N ARG A 315 5.39 12.05 17.20
CA ARG A 315 6.01 12.71 18.35
C ARG A 315 7.45 12.25 18.61
N PRO A 316 7.78 10.96 18.64
CA PRO A 316 9.17 10.51 18.77
C PRO A 316 10.05 11.01 17.61
N ALA A 317 9.53 11.01 16.36
CA ALA A 317 10.26 11.53 15.22
C ALA A 317 10.65 13.00 15.39
N PHE A 318 9.72 13.87 15.82
CA PHE A 318 10.04 15.27 16.11
C PHE A 318 11.05 15.45 17.22
N GLN A 319 11.03 14.57 18.22
CA GLN A 319 11.89 14.68 19.39
C GLN A 319 13.31 14.16 19.16
N LEU A 320 13.47 13.10 18.37
CA LEU A 320 14.71 12.34 18.22
C LEU A 320 15.35 12.52 16.84
N ILE A 321 14.55 12.58 15.77
CA ILE A 321 15.03 12.75 14.39
C ILE A 321 15.10 14.24 14.02
N LYS A 322 14.08 15.02 14.40
CA LYS A 322 13.91 16.46 14.12
C LYS A 322 13.71 16.77 12.63
N ALA A 323 13.32 18.03 12.36
CA ALA A 323 13.26 18.52 11.00
C ALA A 323 14.66 18.64 10.37
N SER A 324 14.74 18.46 9.07
CA SER A 324 15.94 18.71 8.28
C SER A 324 16.35 20.19 8.36
N ALA A 325 17.64 20.47 8.31
CA ALA A 325 18.15 21.83 8.34
C ALA A 325 17.64 22.70 7.16
N ASN A 326 17.20 22.06 6.08
CA ASN A 326 16.70 22.74 4.89
C ASN A 326 15.23 23.18 5.02
N TYR A 327 14.51 22.71 6.04
CA TYR A 327 13.09 22.92 6.20
C TYR A 327 12.73 23.42 7.60
N SER A 328 11.77 24.33 7.69
CA SER A 328 11.30 24.88 8.97
C SER A 328 10.19 24.06 9.61
N LEU A 329 9.52 23.21 8.81
CA LEU A 329 8.40 22.37 9.25
C LEU A 329 8.45 20.97 8.62
N VAL A 330 7.73 20.06 9.26
CA VAL A 330 7.38 18.75 8.72
C VAL A 330 5.98 18.81 8.15
N SER A 331 5.76 18.23 6.99
CA SER A 331 4.46 18.14 6.34
C SER A 331 4.18 16.72 5.85
N SER A 332 3.07 16.52 5.17
CA SER A 332 2.69 15.19 4.66
C SER A 332 2.13 15.27 3.25
N ILE A 333 2.29 14.18 2.50
CA ILE A 333 1.60 13.97 1.23
C ILE A 333 0.93 12.61 1.16
N PHE A 334 -0.09 12.54 0.31
CA PHE A 334 -0.67 11.30 -0.19
C PHE A 334 -0.49 11.20 -1.70
N PHE A 335 -0.13 10.03 -2.18
CA PHE A 335 -0.24 9.69 -3.59
C PHE A 335 -1.63 9.12 -3.85
N MET A 336 -2.42 9.80 -4.67
CA MET A 336 -3.77 9.40 -5.05
C MET A 336 -3.71 8.71 -6.41
N LEU A 337 -3.98 7.42 -6.44
CA LEU A 337 -3.89 6.59 -7.65
C LEU A 337 -5.24 6.61 -8.37
N LEU A 338 -5.49 7.63 -9.20
CA LEU A 338 -6.69 7.72 -10.03
C LEU A 338 -6.61 6.72 -11.20
N PRO A 339 -7.69 6.48 -11.96
CA PRO A 339 -7.67 5.48 -13.02
C PRO A 339 -6.54 5.64 -14.05
N ASP A 340 -6.23 6.89 -14.45
CA ASP A 340 -5.29 7.17 -15.55
C ASP A 340 -4.04 7.94 -15.12
N GLU A 341 -3.97 8.43 -13.87
CA GLU A 341 -2.88 9.29 -13.40
C GLU A 341 -2.70 9.25 -11.89
N VAL A 342 -1.54 9.73 -11.43
CA VAL A 342 -1.19 9.82 -10.01
C VAL A 342 -1.16 11.28 -9.60
N PHE A 343 -1.96 11.64 -8.59
CA PHE A 343 -1.93 12.96 -7.97
C PHE A 343 -1.21 12.92 -6.61
N VAL A 344 -0.59 14.04 -6.26
CA VAL A 344 0.00 14.28 -4.95
C VAL A 344 -0.84 15.30 -4.20
N TYR A 345 -1.32 14.95 -3.03
CA TYR A 345 -2.11 15.83 -2.15
C TYR A 345 -1.31 16.17 -0.89
N GLY A 346 -1.11 17.44 -0.60
CA GLY A 346 -0.37 17.96 0.56
C GLY A 346 -0.96 19.29 1.09
N ASP A 347 -0.83 19.59 2.36
CA ASP A 347 -0.67 18.74 3.51
C ASP A 347 -2.02 18.15 3.93
N CYS A 348 -2.04 16.89 4.30
CA CYS A 348 -3.30 16.22 4.63
C CYS A 348 -3.32 15.60 6.04
N ALA A 349 -2.20 15.67 6.83
CA ALA A 349 -2.13 14.97 8.10
C ALA A 349 -1.42 15.73 9.24
N ILE A 350 -0.66 16.79 9.00
CA ILE A 350 0.27 17.37 10.00
C ILE A 350 -0.08 18.80 10.42
N ASN A 351 -0.20 19.75 9.48
CA ASN A 351 -0.29 21.17 9.81
C ASN A 351 -1.74 21.66 9.78
N PRO A 352 -2.34 22.01 10.94
CA PRO A 352 -3.76 22.40 10.99
C PRO A 352 -4.06 23.67 10.19
N ASP A 353 -3.26 24.73 10.37
CA ASP A 353 -3.43 26.02 9.70
C ASP A 353 -2.04 26.63 9.42
N PRO A 354 -1.40 26.29 8.29
CA PRO A 354 -0.09 26.82 7.94
C PRO A 354 -0.16 28.29 7.56
N THR A 355 0.89 29.07 7.92
CA THR A 355 1.07 30.44 7.40
C THR A 355 1.38 30.41 5.90
N ALA A 356 1.37 31.58 5.24
CA ALA A 356 1.73 31.67 3.82
C ALA A 356 3.15 31.15 3.55
N GLU A 357 4.12 31.43 4.42
CA GLU A 357 5.50 30.96 4.34
C GLU A 357 5.58 29.44 4.49
N GLN A 358 4.85 28.90 5.46
CA GLN A 358 4.76 27.46 5.71
C GLN A 358 4.07 26.74 4.55
N LEU A 359 3.00 27.32 4.00
CA LEU A 359 2.29 26.74 2.87
C LEU A 359 3.16 26.72 1.60
N ALA A 360 3.97 27.78 1.37
CA ALA A 360 4.96 27.80 0.31
C ALA A 360 6.01 26.70 0.48
N GLU A 361 6.45 26.46 1.70
CA GLU A 361 7.41 25.39 2.01
C GLU A 361 6.81 23.99 1.79
N ILE A 362 5.55 23.77 2.20
CA ILE A 362 4.81 22.53 1.92
C ILE A 362 4.75 22.26 0.40
N ALA A 363 4.50 23.30 -0.40
CA ALA A 363 4.47 23.19 -1.85
C ALA A 363 5.83 22.74 -2.42
N ILE A 364 6.92 23.33 -1.95
CA ILE A 364 8.29 22.99 -2.36
C ILE A 364 8.65 21.56 -1.96
N GLN A 365 8.38 21.17 -0.70
CA GLN A 365 8.60 19.80 -0.23
C GLN A 365 7.81 18.78 -1.05
N SER A 366 6.55 19.09 -1.37
CA SER A 366 5.68 18.22 -2.17
C SER A 366 6.14 18.08 -3.61
N ALA A 367 6.69 19.16 -4.20
CA ALA A 367 7.31 19.11 -5.52
C ALA A 367 8.57 18.23 -5.55
N ASP A 368 9.47 18.41 -4.57
CA ASP A 368 10.68 17.61 -4.46
C ASP A 368 10.35 16.13 -4.23
N SER A 369 9.37 15.84 -3.38
CA SER A 369 8.85 14.48 -3.20
C SER A 369 8.27 13.93 -4.50
N ALA A 370 7.41 14.67 -5.21
CA ALA A 370 6.83 14.22 -6.47
C ALA A 370 7.92 13.86 -7.50
N LYS A 371 8.96 14.71 -7.66
CA LYS A 371 10.12 14.44 -8.54
C LYS A 371 10.85 13.16 -8.16
N ALA A 372 11.08 12.96 -6.87
CA ALA A 372 11.77 11.79 -6.34
C ALA A 372 11.06 10.48 -6.71
N PHE A 373 9.73 10.52 -6.75
CA PHE A 373 8.90 9.37 -7.12
C PHE A 373 8.58 9.29 -8.63
N GLY A 374 9.23 10.12 -9.47
CA GLY A 374 9.16 10.02 -10.93
C GLY A 374 8.04 10.85 -11.57
N LEU A 375 7.40 11.75 -10.80
CA LEU A 375 6.41 12.67 -11.33
C LEU A 375 7.10 13.99 -11.76
N ASP A 376 6.64 14.57 -12.86
CA ASP A 376 6.97 15.94 -13.27
C ASP A 376 5.97 16.91 -12.59
N PRO A 377 6.35 17.62 -11.50
CA PRO A 377 5.39 18.31 -10.65
C PRO A 377 4.85 19.59 -11.31
N ARG A 378 3.53 19.67 -11.39
CA ARG A 378 2.76 20.87 -11.71
C ARG A 378 1.88 21.17 -10.50
N ILE A 379 2.27 22.21 -9.75
CA ILE A 379 1.78 22.47 -8.41
C ILE A 379 0.65 23.51 -8.44
N ALA A 380 -0.53 23.10 -8.03
CA ALA A 380 -1.68 23.98 -7.83
C ALA A 380 -1.84 24.32 -6.34
N MET A 381 -1.78 25.60 -6.02
CA MET A 381 -2.10 26.11 -4.69
C MET A 381 -3.61 26.31 -4.59
N ILE A 382 -4.27 25.41 -3.86
CA ILE A 382 -5.73 25.26 -3.87
C ILE A 382 -6.43 26.31 -3.02
N SER A 383 -7.51 26.86 -3.57
CA SER A 383 -8.40 27.83 -2.92
C SER A 383 -9.83 27.67 -3.47
N TYR A 384 -10.80 28.27 -2.81
CA TYR A 384 -12.14 28.47 -3.39
C TYR A 384 -12.18 29.56 -4.47
N SER A 385 -11.05 30.24 -4.72
CA SER A 385 -10.90 31.28 -5.74
C SER A 385 -9.91 30.86 -6.82
N THR A 386 -10.18 31.22 -8.08
CA THR A 386 -9.20 31.18 -9.16
C THR A 386 -8.78 32.62 -9.49
N GLY A 387 -7.48 32.93 -9.29
CA GLY A 387 -6.96 34.29 -9.44
C GLY A 387 -7.71 35.26 -8.53
N THR A 388 -8.34 36.28 -9.12
CA THR A 388 -9.06 37.36 -8.42
C THR A 388 -10.58 37.14 -8.35
N SER A 389 -11.07 35.92 -8.65
CA SER A 389 -12.53 35.67 -8.66
C SER A 389 -13.19 35.70 -7.28
N GLY A 390 -12.42 35.56 -6.21
CA GLY A 390 -12.84 35.68 -4.82
C GLY A 390 -11.88 36.54 -4.02
N ALA A 391 -12.30 36.94 -2.82
CA ALA A 391 -11.51 37.74 -1.88
C ALA A 391 -11.67 37.19 -0.46
N GLY A 392 -10.68 37.42 0.39
CA GLY A 392 -10.68 37.03 1.79
C GLY A 392 -9.30 36.58 2.26
N ALA A 393 -9.13 36.46 3.58
CA ALA A 393 -7.84 36.14 4.20
C ALA A 393 -7.24 34.83 3.68
N ASP A 394 -8.07 33.81 3.43
CA ASP A 394 -7.62 32.51 2.90
C ASP A 394 -7.10 32.63 1.47
N VAL A 395 -7.77 33.43 0.61
CA VAL A 395 -7.31 33.69 -0.76
C VAL A 395 -5.99 34.46 -0.74
N GLU A 396 -5.85 35.46 0.11
CA GLU A 396 -4.63 36.25 0.28
C GLU A 396 -3.47 35.39 0.80
N LYS A 397 -3.73 34.48 1.76
CA LYS A 397 -2.77 33.51 2.25
C LYS A 397 -2.23 32.64 1.11
N VAL A 398 -3.11 32.06 0.31
CA VAL A 398 -2.72 31.19 -0.82
C VAL A 398 -1.99 31.98 -1.90
N ALA A 399 -2.47 33.18 -2.27
CA ALA A 399 -1.80 34.03 -3.25
C ALA A 399 -0.39 34.45 -2.80
N THR A 400 -0.23 34.77 -1.51
CA THR A 400 1.07 35.09 -0.93
C THR A 400 2.00 33.90 -0.91
N ALA A 401 1.50 32.73 -0.51
CA ALA A 401 2.25 31.47 -0.52
C ALA A 401 2.74 31.11 -1.94
N THR A 402 1.88 31.28 -2.93
CA THR A 402 2.23 31.02 -4.35
C THR A 402 3.41 31.88 -4.78
N LYS A 403 3.36 33.19 -4.50
CA LYS A 403 4.46 34.13 -4.83
C LYS A 403 5.76 33.76 -4.13
N ILE A 404 5.68 33.43 -2.83
CA ILE A 404 6.86 33.01 -2.05
C ILE A 404 7.48 31.74 -2.66
N ALA A 405 6.65 30.73 -2.99
CA ALA A 405 7.13 29.48 -3.58
C ALA A 405 7.78 29.70 -4.94
N GLN A 406 7.17 30.49 -5.82
CA GLN A 406 7.73 30.86 -7.14
C GLN A 406 9.07 31.62 -7.00
N GLN A 407 9.19 32.53 -6.03
CA GLN A 407 10.44 33.24 -5.77
C GLN A 407 11.56 32.34 -5.25
N ARG A 408 11.23 31.39 -4.34
CA ARG A 408 12.19 30.47 -3.78
C ARG A 408 12.64 29.37 -4.77
N ARG A 409 11.72 28.95 -5.63
CA ARG A 409 11.93 27.84 -6.60
C ARG A 409 11.39 28.20 -7.99
N PRO A 410 12.07 29.11 -8.71
CA PRO A 410 11.64 29.55 -10.05
C PRO A 410 11.75 28.42 -11.12
N ASP A 411 12.38 27.31 -10.80
CA ASP A 411 12.47 26.11 -11.62
C ASP A 411 11.18 25.26 -11.59
N LEU A 412 10.26 25.49 -10.64
CA LEU A 412 9.05 24.73 -10.47
C LEU A 412 7.85 25.40 -11.14
N LEU A 413 6.98 24.62 -11.76
CA LEU A 413 5.69 25.09 -12.25
C LEU A 413 4.70 25.13 -11.09
N ILE A 414 4.52 26.34 -10.52
CA ILE A 414 3.62 26.58 -9.37
C ILE A 414 2.67 27.70 -9.74
N ASP A 415 1.37 27.49 -9.54
CA ASP A 415 0.35 28.51 -9.75
C ASP A 415 -0.76 28.46 -8.70
N GLY A 416 -1.39 29.60 -8.47
CA GLY A 416 -2.49 29.77 -7.51
C GLY A 416 -2.72 31.22 -7.10
N PRO A 417 -3.87 31.49 -6.47
CA PRO A 417 -4.90 30.53 -6.04
C PRO A 417 -5.67 29.92 -7.21
N LEU A 418 -5.95 28.62 -7.14
CA LEU A 418 -6.73 27.88 -8.12
C LEU A 418 -7.84 27.08 -7.43
N GLN A 419 -9.04 27.09 -8.01
CA GLN A 419 -10.09 26.15 -7.63
C GLN A 419 -9.70 24.75 -8.09
N TYR A 420 -10.18 23.72 -7.38
CA TYR A 420 -9.80 22.34 -7.66
C TYR A 420 -10.17 21.91 -9.10
N ASP A 421 -11.37 22.27 -9.59
CA ASP A 421 -11.81 22.01 -10.96
C ASP A 421 -10.94 22.74 -12.00
N ALA A 422 -10.57 23.99 -11.73
CA ALA A 422 -9.67 24.75 -12.60
C ALA A 422 -8.25 24.19 -12.62
N ALA A 423 -7.79 23.60 -11.51
CA ALA A 423 -6.47 22.96 -11.42
C ALA A 423 -6.41 21.61 -12.15
N SER A 424 -7.49 20.78 -12.05
CA SER A 424 -7.49 19.38 -12.49
C SER A 424 -8.11 19.14 -13.86
N VAL A 425 -9.04 20.01 -14.32
CA VAL A 425 -9.79 19.79 -15.58
C VAL A 425 -9.35 20.78 -16.66
N GLU A 426 -8.79 20.28 -17.77
CA GLU A 426 -8.16 21.10 -18.79
C GLU A 426 -9.11 22.16 -19.39
N SER A 427 -10.36 21.78 -19.69
CA SER A 427 -11.34 22.73 -20.24
C SER A 427 -11.68 23.88 -19.27
N VAL A 428 -11.75 23.57 -17.96
CA VAL A 428 -12.02 24.57 -16.91
C VAL A 428 -10.80 25.44 -16.68
N GLY A 429 -9.60 24.85 -16.65
CA GLY A 429 -8.34 25.56 -16.53
C GLY A 429 -8.14 26.59 -17.66
N ARG A 430 -8.36 26.17 -18.90
CA ARG A 430 -8.27 27.08 -20.07
C ARG A 430 -9.29 28.24 -20.02
N GLN A 431 -10.46 28.00 -19.46
CA GLN A 431 -11.49 29.04 -19.32
C GLN A 431 -11.18 30.03 -18.19
N LYS A 432 -10.77 29.54 -17.02
CA LYS A 432 -10.61 30.34 -15.79
C LYS A 432 -9.22 30.95 -15.64
N ALA A 433 -8.19 30.31 -16.19
CA ALA A 433 -6.79 30.74 -16.08
C ALA A 433 -6.02 30.39 -17.38
N PRO A 434 -6.35 31.03 -18.52
CA PRO A 434 -5.82 30.67 -19.85
C PRO A 434 -4.30 30.82 -19.97
N ASP A 435 -3.69 31.71 -19.20
CA ASP A 435 -2.23 31.99 -19.22
C ASP A 435 -1.44 31.06 -18.27
N SER A 436 -2.13 30.24 -17.47
CA SER A 436 -1.50 29.34 -16.51
C SER A 436 -0.89 28.12 -17.19
N GLN A 437 0.35 27.78 -16.82
CA GLN A 437 1.00 26.53 -17.24
C GLN A 437 0.61 25.33 -16.37
N VAL A 438 -0.11 25.56 -15.27
CA VAL A 438 -0.52 24.55 -14.27
C VAL A 438 -2.01 24.25 -14.36
N ALA A 439 -2.85 25.26 -14.55
CA ALA A 439 -4.30 25.09 -14.58
C ALA A 439 -4.76 24.06 -15.61
N GLY A 440 -5.61 23.13 -15.20
CA GLY A 440 -6.11 22.00 -15.99
C GLY A 440 -5.12 20.87 -16.21
N ARG A 441 -3.91 20.95 -15.65
CA ARG A 441 -2.83 19.97 -15.80
C ARG A 441 -2.07 19.70 -14.50
N ALA A 442 -2.58 20.21 -13.37
CA ALA A 442 -1.95 20.01 -12.08
C ALA A 442 -1.92 18.50 -11.70
N ASN A 443 -0.83 18.08 -11.09
CA ASN A 443 -0.69 16.76 -10.51
C ASN A 443 -0.19 16.81 -9.05
N VAL A 444 0.10 18.01 -8.53
CA VAL A 444 0.40 18.27 -7.12
C VAL A 444 -0.57 19.34 -6.64
N PHE A 445 -1.36 19.01 -5.60
CA PHE A 445 -2.42 19.85 -5.06
C PHE A 445 -2.09 20.20 -3.61
N ILE A 446 -1.88 21.50 -3.33
CA ILE A 446 -1.54 21.99 -2.00
C ILE A 446 -2.76 22.67 -1.39
N PHE A 447 -3.24 22.11 -0.29
CA PHE A 447 -4.44 22.57 0.38
C PHE A 447 -4.12 23.67 1.43
N PRO A 448 -5.00 24.69 1.58
CA PRO A 448 -4.72 25.85 2.42
C PRO A 448 -4.69 25.53 3.92
N ASP A 449 -5.30 24.46 4.33
CA ASP A 449 -5.40 24.00 5.72
C ASP A 449 -5.71 22.51 5.80
N LEU A 450 -5.54 21.94 7.00
CA LEU A 450 -5.71 20.50 7.25
C LEU A 450 -7.16 20.02 7.07
N ASN A 451 -8.16 20.83 7.39
CA ASN A 451 -9.56 20.45 7.19
C ASN A 451 -9.83 20.21 5.71
N THR A 452 -9.36 21.14 4.87
CA THR A 452 -9.50 21.02 3.41
C THR A 452 -8.73 19.80 2.89
N GLY A 453 -7.45 19.64 3.23
CA GLY A 453 -6.62 18.55 2.76
C GLY A 453 -7.12 17.17 3.22
N ASN A 454 -7.37 17.01 4.52
CA ASN A 454 -7.81 15.74 5.10
C ASN A 454 -9.20 15.31 4.59
N THR A 455 -10.13 16.27 4.49
CA THR A 455 -11.47 15.97 3.97
C THR A 455 -11.43 15.61 2.50
N THR A 456 -10.65 16.36 1.69
CA THR A 456 -10.59 16.16 0.24
C THR A 456 -9.98 14.79 -0.11
N TYR A 457 -8.82 14.40 0.48
CA TYR A 457 -8.24 13.12 0.11
C TYR A 457 -9.16 11.95 0.49
N LYS A 458 -9.82 12.02 1.65
CA LYS A 458 -10.78 10.98 2.08
C LYS A 458 -12.02 10.94 1.19
N ALA A 459 -12.55 12.09 0.81
CA ALA A 459 -13.69 12.19 -0.09
C ALA A 459 -13.36 11.57 -1.46
N VAL A 460 -12.22 11.94 -2.04
CA VAL A 460 -11.76 11.38 -3.33
C VAL A 460 -11.49 9.88 -3.21
N GLN A 461 -10.78 9.45 -2.17
CA GLN A 461 -10.50 8.04 -1.93
C GLN A 461 -11.79 7.21 -1.89
N ARG A 462 -12.81 7.66 -1.14
CA ARG A 462 -14.04 6.91 -0.95
C ARG A 462 -15.03 7.06 -2.10
N ALA A 463 -15.21 8.27 -2.64
CA ALA A 463 -16.19 8.53 -3.70
C ALA A 463 -15.75 7.98 -5.07
N ALA A 464 -14.46 8.07 -5.38
CA ALA A 464 -13.90 7.56 -6.62
C ALA A 464 -13.32 6.13 -6.51
N ASN A 465 -13.40 5.53 -5.31
CA ASN A 465 -12.85 4.19 -5.01
C ASN A 465 -11.38 4.04 -5.45
N VAL A 466 -10.58 5.08 -5.21
CA VAL A 466 -9.16 5.10 -5.59
C VAL A 466 -8.27 4.71 -4.42
N VAL A 467 -7.14 4.11 -4.73
CA VAL A 467 -6.11 3.81 -3.72
C VAL A 467 -5.37 5.08 -3.37
N SER A 468 -5.20 5.36 -2.08
CA SER A 468 -4.33 6.42 -1.57
C SER A 468 -3.16 5.82 -0.80
N VAL A 469 -1.94 6.18 -1.18
CA VAL A 469 -0.71 5.73 -0.52
C VAL A 469 -0.15 6.86 0.32
N GLY A 470 0.00 6.64 1.62
CA GLY A 470 0.44 7.63 2.59
C GLY A 470 -0.29 7.51 3.94
N PRO A 471 -0.12 8.48 4.88
CA PRO A 471 0.65 9.73 4.67
C PRO A 471 2.17 9.49 4.65
N MET A 472 2.84 10.04 3.67
CA MET A 472 4.29 10.12 3.63
C MET A 472 4.73 11.43 4.28
N LEU A 473 5.53 11.35 5.34
CA LEU A 473 6.07 12.54 6.00
C LEU A 473 7.26 13.10 5.22
N GLN A 474 7.35 14.41 5.16
CA GLN A 474 8.43 15.13 4.49
C GLN A 474 9.01 16.20 5.42
N GLY A 475 10.27 16.56 5.19
CA GLY A 475 10.97 17.56 6.00
C GLY A 475 11.67 17.02 7.26
N LEU A 476 11.65 15.71 7.53
CA LEU A 476 12.44 15.08 8.59
C LEU A 476 13.88 14.79 8.14
N ASN A 477 14.82 14.79 9.09
CA ASN A 477 16.22 14.40 8.82
C ASN A 477 16.37 12.93 8.38
N LYS A 478 15.46 12.05 8.82
CA LYS A 478 15.43 10.64 8.41
C LYS A 478 13.97 10.21 8.24
N PRO A 479 13.67 9.26 7.35
CA PRO A 479 12.30 8.93 7.01
C PRO A 479 11.59 8.17 8.13
N VAL A 480 10.49 8.74 8.57
CA VAL A 480 9.51 8.12 9.44
C VAL A 480 8.15 8.29 8.79
N ASN A 481 7.44 7.21 8.53
CA ASN A 481 6.12 7.27 7.92
C ASN A 481 5.06 6.62 8.79
N ASP A 482 3.88 7.22 8.77
CA ASP A 482 2.71 6.80 9.53
C ASP A 482 1.77 5.96 8.65
N LEU A 483 1.00 5.09 9.29
CA LEU A 483 -0.04 4.29 8.66
C LEU A 483 -1.41 4.71 9.18
N SER A 484 -2.44 4.48 8.39
CA SER A 484 -3.80 4.47 8.93
C SER A 484 -4.02 3.18 9.72
N ARG A 485 -4.74 3.23 10.84
CA ARG A 485 -5.17 2.05 11.60
C ARG A 485 -6.02 1.08 10.77
N GLY A 486 -6.64 1.58 9.70
CA GLY A 486 -7.38 0.78 8.71
C GLY A 486 -6.56 0.38 7.49
N ALA A 487 -5.22 0.53 7.52
CA ALA A 487 -4.35 0.15 6.42
C ALA A 487 -4.46 -1.36 6.13
N LEU A 488 -4.49 -1.68 4.86
CA LEU A 488 -4.38 -3.06 4.37
C LEU A 488 -2.91 -3.46 4.26
N VAL A 489 -2.63 -4.74 4.05
CA VAL A 489 -1.26 -5.26 3.86
C VAL A 489 -0.54 -4.54 2.73
N ASP A 490 -1.22 -4.32 1.60
CA ASP A 490 -0.66 -3.60 0.45
C ASP A 490 -0.30 -2.14 0.78
N ASP A 491 -1.11 -1.45 1.59
CA ASP A 491 -0.80 -0.08 2.02
C ASP A 491 0.49 -0.05 2.85
N ILE A 492 0.71 -1.07 3.69
CA ILE A 492 1.93 -1.20 4.50
C ILE A 492 3.13 -1.49 3.59
N VAL A 493 2.99 -2.42 2.63
CA VAL A 493 4.05 -2.75 1.65
C VAL A 493 4.46 -1.50 0.87
N PHE A 494 3.50 -0.71 0.37
CA PHE A 494 3.80 0.52 -0.35
C PHE A 494 4.42 1.59 0.54
N THR A 495 3.99 1.71 1.81
CA THR A 495 4.60 2.67 2.75
C THR A 495 6.05 2.27 3.08
N ILE A 496 6.34 0.97 3.22
CA ILE A 496 7.71 0.48 3.37
C ILE A 496 8.56 0.84 2.13
N ALA A 497 8.02 0.63 0.92
CA ALA A 497 8.71 0.98 -0.33
C ALA A 497 8.97 2.50 -0.44
N LEU A 498 7.98 3.35 -0.12
CA LEU A 498 8.14 4.81 -0.05
C LEU A 498 9.25 5.20 0.93
N THR A 499 9.25 4.59 2.12
CA THR A 499 10.25 4.88 3.17
C THR A 499 11.66 4.50 2.71
N ALA A 500 11.81 3.37 2.03
CA ALA A 500 13.10 2.94 1.48
C ALA A 500 13.62 3.91 0.41
N ILE A 501 12.74 4.41 -0.47
CA ILE A 501 13.11 5.40 -1.49
C ILE A 501 13.50 6.73 -0.84
N GLN A 502 12.74 7.21 0.15
CA GLN A 502 13.09 8.42 0.90
C GLN A 502 14.46 8.28 1.58
N ALA A 503 14.76 7.14 2.18
CA ALA A 503 16.05 6.88 2.81
C ALA A 503 17.22 6.93 1.81
N ALA A 504 17.00 6.46 0.59
CA ALA A 504 18.01 6.52 -0.47
C ALA A 504 18.30 7.93 -1.00
N GLN A 505 17.41 8.89 -0.78
CA GLN A 505 17.59 10.28 -1.20
C GLN A 505 18.39 11.12 -0.18
N GLN A 506 18.58 10.60 1.01
CA GLN A 506 19.30 11.28 2.10
C GLN A 506 20.76 10.87 2.22
N ASP A 507 21.20 9.87 1.45
CA ASP A 507 22.60 9.49 1.26
C ASP A 507 23.28 10.46 0.30
#